data_a3cbc02d0276532a914607aa2098a56a
#
_entry.id   a3cbc02d0276532a914607aa2098a56a
#
_cell.length_a   1.000
_cell.length_b   1.000
_cell.length_c   1.000
_cell.angle_alpha   90.00
_cell.angle_beta   90.00
_cell.angle_gamma   90.00
#
_symmetry.space_group_name_H-M   'P 1'
#
loop_
_entity.id
_entity.type
_entity.pdbx_description
1 polymer ?
#
loop_
_entity_poly.entity_id
_entity_poly.type
_entity_poly.pdbx_seq_one_letter_code
_entity_poly.pdbx_strand_id
1 'polypeptide(L)'
;MASAMIVADQPTCFPSDLLVAVSSKDDGTMLNRIRGRHVAEVLENRRRFCDQTGVKYDDVVYHVISYDQGQTFDDIAEVTEADTTRHNNEGIFADALYTEAAGIGLFLPVADCIATVIYDPKRRALMLAHLGRHSTVAQLMSQVVQYFVERGSQEKDLQIWMSPSITQKNYRMDYFDHTNDTNWHNFCRQTADGIYLDMQGFNRSLVIQAGVPTENIFISPIDTADNPNYFSHSSGDIGGRFVVVACMRY
;
A
#
# COMPACT_ATOMS: atom_id res chain seq x y z
N MET A 1 -20.92 12.21 13.65
CA MET A 1 -19.72 11.93 14.49
C MET A 1 -18.54 12.62 13.83
N ALA A 2 -17.61 13.17 14.59
CA ALA A 2 -16.39 13.78 14.02
C ALA A 2 -15.58 12.70 13.26
N SER A 3 -14.85 13.10 12.23
CA SER A 3 -13.95 12.21 11.48
C SER A 3 -12.92 11.61 12.46
N ALA A 4 -12.75 10.30 12.43
CA ALA A 4 -11.74 9.60 13.22
C ALA A 4 -10.37 9.62 12.50
N MET A 5 -10.35 10.00 11.21
CA MET A 5 -9.13 10.07 10.39
C MET A 5 -8.14 11.10 10.95
N ILE A 6 -6.89 10.68 11.16
CA ILE A 6 -5.83 11.55 11.68
C ILE A 6 -5.32 12.44 10.54
N VAL A 7 -5.70 13.71 10.55
CA VAL A 7 -5.38 14.66 9.48
C VAL A 7 -3.88 14.85 9.28
N ALA A 8 -3.09 14.85 10.36
CA ALA A 8 -1.64 15.03 10.30
C ALA A 8 -0.89 13.89 9.60
N ASP A 9 -1.52 12.71 9.49
CA ASP A 9 -0.91 11.50 8.91
C ASP A 9 -1.23 11.35 7.42
N GLN A 10 -2.13 12.22 6.88
CA GLN A 10 -2.52 12.15 5.48
C GLN A 10 -1.39 12.69 4.57
N PRO A 11 -1.17 12.06 3.38
CA PRO A 11 -0.17 12.58 2.44
C PRO A 11 -0.59 13.95 1.88
N THR A 12 0.39 14.84 1.76
CA THR A 12 0.21 16.20 1.21
C THR A 12 1.01 16.41 -0.08
N CYS A 13 1.64 15.35 -0.59
CA CYS A 13 2.56 15.43 -1.73
C CYS A 13 1.86 15.36 -3.10
N PHE A 14 0.60 15.00 -3.14
CA PHE A 14 -0.14 14.83 -4.39
C PHE A 14 -0.93 16.10 -4.77
N PRO A 15 -1.17 16.32 -6.07
CA PRO A 15 -2.04 17.40 -6.53
C PRO A 15 -3.50 17.14 -6.14
N SER A 16 -4.33 18.19 -6.19
CA SER A 16 -5.71 18.17 -5.69
C SER A 16 -6.68 17.25 -6.47
N ASP A 17 -6.30 16.82 -7.66
CA ASP A 17 -7.04 15.87 -8.49
C ASP A 17 -6.81 14.41 -8.10
N LEU A 18 -5.87 14.12 -7.19
CA LEU A 18 -5.72 12.82 -6.56
C LEU A 18 -6.09 12.89 -5.07
N LEU A 19 -7.08 12.11 -4.68
CA LEU A 19 -7.38 11.85 -3.28
C LEU A 19 -6.54 10.64 -2.83
N VAL A 20 -5.83 10.80 -1.72
CA VAL A 20 -5.22 9.69 -0.98
C VAL A 20 -5.57 9.84 0.49
N ALA A 21 -6.07 8.79 1.11
CA ALA A 21 -6.39 8.80 2.52
C ALA A 21 -5.96 7.51 3.21
N VAL A 22 -5.52 7.64 4.47
CA VAL A 22 -5.14 6.54 5.33
C VAL A 22 -6.03 6.50 6.57
N SER A 23 -6.58 5.32 6.91
CA SER A 23 -7.38 5.13 8.12
C SER A 23 -6.49 4.82 9.33
N SER A 24 -7.06 5.03 10.51
CA SER A 24 -6.46 4.67 11.79
C SER A 24 -7.24 3.53 12.49
N LYS A 25 -6.82 3.11 13.68
CA LYS A 25 -7.58 2.18 14.53
C LYS A 25 -8.95 2.72 14.93
N ASP A 26 -9.08 4.04 15.08
CA ASP A 26 -10.34 4.69 15.48
C ASP A 26 -11.41 4.60 14.36
N ASP A 27 -10.99 4.43 13.10
CA ASP A 27 -11.89 4.15 11.99
C ASP A 27 -12.41 2.70 12.01
N GLY A 28 -11.86 1.85 12.87
CA GLY A 28 -12.12 0.43 12.95
C GLY A 28 -11.31 -0.39 11.96
N THR A 29 -11.39 -1.72 12.09
CA THR A 29 -10.64 -2.59 11.18
C THR A 29 -11.28 -2.63 9.79
N MET A 30 -10.45 -2.50 8.75
CA MET A 30 -10.85 -2.55 7.35
C MET A 30 -10.75 -3.95 6.73
N LEU A 31 -10.11 -4.88 7.45
CA LEU A 31 -10.07 -6.31 7.16
C LEU A 31 -9.86 -7.05 8.48
N ASN A 32 -10.68 -8.06 8.73
CA ASN A 32 -10.45 -8.98 9.85
C ASN A 32 -9.93 -10.32 9.32
N ARG A 33 -8.63 -10.59 9.50
CA ARG A 33 -7.98 -11.81 9.03
C ARG A 33 -8.47 -13.09 9.71
N ILE A 34 -9.08 -12.96 10.90
CA ILE A 34 -9.57 -14.11 11.69
C ILE A 34 -11.03 -14.41 11.35
N ARG A 35 -11.88 -13.37 11.30
CA ARG A 35 -13.33 -13.51 11.13
C ARG A 35 -13.79 -13.39 9.67
N GLY A 36 -12.88 -12.96 8.78
CA GLY A 36 -13.14 -12.78 7.35
C GLY A 36 -13.37 -11.33 6.95
N ARG A 37 -13.28 -11.12 5.64
CA ARG A 37 -13.33 -9.79 5.01
C ARG A 37 -14.75 -9.22 4.83
N HIS A 38 -15.78 -10.08 4.91
CA HIS A 38 -17.19 -9.72 4.70
C HIS A 38 -18.01 -9.64 6.00
N VAL A 39 -17.36 -9.58 7.17
CA VAL A 39 -18.02 -9.37 8.44
C VAL A 39 -18.74 -8.01 8.42
N ALA A 40 -19.99 -7.96 8.91
CA ALA A 40 -20.83 -6.76 8.86
C ALA A 40 -20.13 -5.51 9.44
N GLU A 41 -19.47 -5.64 10.59
CA GLU A 41 -18.67 -4.58 11.22
C GLU A 41 -17.58 -4.03 10.28
N VAL A 42 -16.86 -4.92 9.57
CA VAL A 42 -15.80 -4.54 8.63
C VAL A 42 -16.38 -3.77 7.44
N LEU A 43 -17.50 -4.23 6.89
CA LEU A 43 -18.17 -3.56 5.78
C LEU A 43 -18.72 -2.18 6.19
N GLU A 44 -19.24 -2.05 7.40
CA GLU A 44 -19.69 -0.76 7.95
C GLU A 44 -18.51 0.21 8.13
N ASN A 45 -17.39 -0.25 8.68
CA ASN A 45 -16.18 0.56 8.83
C ASN A 45 -15.68 1.08 7.47
N ARG A 46 -15.64 0.21 6.45
CA ARG A 46 -15.23 0.59 5.08
C ARG A 46 -16.14 1.66 4.50
N ARG A 47 -17.47 1.48 4.56
CA ARG A 47 -18.45 2.48 4.07
C ARG A 47 -18.27 3.80 4.78
N ARG A 48 -18.23 3.79 6.12
CA ARG A 48 -18.04 4.99 6.93
C ARG A 48 -16.75 5.74 6.57
N PHE A 49 -15.62 5.01 6.44
CA PHE A 49 -14.35 5.61 6.05
C PHE A 49 -14.39 6.18 4.64
N CYS A 50 -14.92 5.45 3.69
CA CYS A 50 -15.09 5.94 2.31
C CYS A 50 -15.96 7.19 2.27
N ASP A 51 -17.09 7.23 2.98
CA ASP A 51 -17.97 8.41 3.05
C ASP A 51 -17.23 9.65 3.60
N GLN A 52 -16.35 9.47 4.61
CA GLN A 52 -15.53 10.55 5.16
C GLN A 52 -14.52 11.10 4.14
N THR A 53 -14.01 10.27 3.24
CA THR A 53 -13.06 10.68 2.19
C THR A 53 -13.74 11.27 0.96
N GLY A 54 -15.06 11.07 0.82
CA GLY A 54 -15.83 11.46 -0.35
C GLY A 54 -15.77 10.47 -1.52
N VAL A 55 -15.22 9.27 -1.29
CA VAL A 55 -15.26 8.14 -2.25
C VAL A 55 -16.34 7.18 -1.79
N LYS A 56 -17.28 6.83 -2.66
CA LYS A 56 -18.28 5.81 -2.31
C LYS A 56 -17.66 4.44 -2.24
N TYR A 57 -18.03 3.65 -1.23
CA TYR A 57 -17.51 2.27 -1.12
C TYR A 57 -17.88 1.41 -2.34
N ASP A 58 -19.03 1.65 -2.95
CA ASP A 58 -19.47 0.96 -4.17
C ASP A 58 -18.59 1.25 -5.39
N ASP A 59 -17.84 2.36 -5.38
CA ASP A 59 -16.96 2.79 -6.46
C ASP A 59 -15.47 2.46 -6.18
N VAL A 60 -15.16 1.65 -5.14
CA VAL A 60 -13.80 1.20 -4.89
C VAL A 60 -13.55 -0.21 -5.41
N VAL A 61 -12.32 -0.48 -5.87
CA VAL A 61 -11.81 -1.81 -6.12
C VAL A 61 -11.09 -2.29 -4.87
N TYR A 62 -11.58 -3.38 -4.29
CA TYR A 62 -10.98 -3.98 -3.10
C TYR A 62 -9.78 -4.83 -3.49
N HIS A 63 -8.61 -4.47 -3.00
CA HIS A 63 -7.35 -5.14 -3.28
C HIS A 63 -7.15 -6.30 -2.29
N VAL A 64 -6.96 -7.50 -2.81
CA VAL A 64 -6.79 -8.73 -2.04
C VAL A 64 -5.38 -9.29 -2.26
N ILE A 65 -4.64 -9.44 -1.17
CA ILE A 65 -3.32 -10.08 -1.21
C ILE A 65 -3.47 -11.55 -0.88
N SER A 66 -2.98 -12.41 -1.78
CA SER A 66 -2.90 -13.86 -1.58
C SER A 66 -1.48 -14.28 -1.20
N TYR A 67 -1.39 -15.34 -0.41
CA TYR A 67 -0.14 -16.00 -0.03
C TYR A 67 -0.20 -17.50 -0.40
N ASP A 68 -1.00 -17.84 -1.42
CA ASP A 68 -1.16 -19.22 -1.87
C ASP A 68 0.12 -19.75 -2.54
N GLN A 69 0.24 -21.08 -2.62
CA GLN A 69 1.40 -21.70 -3.27
C GLN A 69 1.47 -21.30 -4.75
N GLY A 70 2.66 -20.91 -5.21
CA GLY A 70 2.91 -20.54 -6.60
C GLY A 70 2.75 -19.04 -6.89
N GLN A 71 2.45 -18.21 -5.89
CA GLN A 71 2.44 -16.75 -6.05
C GLN A 71 3.86 -16.23 -6.32
N THR A 72 3.99 -15.35 -7.31
CA THR A 72 5.25 -14.67 -7.66
C THR A 72 5.44 -13.36 -6.88
N PHE A 73 4.36 -12.81 -6.32
CA PHE A 73 4.31 -11.56 -5.54
C PHE A 73 4.69 -10.31 -6.36
N ASP A 74 4.43 -10.33 -7.65
CA ASP A 74 4.69 -9.25 -8.60
C ASP A 74 3.56 -9.05 -9.62
N ASP A 75 2.38 -9.59 -9.35
CA ASP A 75 1.21 -9.46 -10.21
C ASP A 75 0.66 -8.03 -10.21
N ILE A 76 0.51 -7.44 -11.40
CA ILE A 76 -0.11 -6.13 -11.62
C ILE A 76 -1.41 -6.32 -12.40
N ALA A 77 -2.54 -5.94 -11.81
CA ALA A 77 -3.85 -5.98 -12.46
C ALA A 77 -4.31 -4.57 -12.87
N GLU A 78 -4.70 -4.41 -14.12
CA GLU A 78 -5.42 -3.22 -14.59
C GLU A 78 -6.90 -3.36 -14.25
N VAL A 79 -7.48 -2.33 -13.63
CA VAL A 79 -8.85 -2.36 -13.09
C VAL A 79 -9.71 -1.23 -13.64
N THR A 80 -10.99 -1.52 -13.76
CA THR A 80 -12.03 -0.67 -14.33
C THR A 80 -13.24 -0.57 -13.41
N GLU A 81 -14.30 0.13 -13.83
CA GLU A 81 -15.57 0.20 -13.09
C GLU A 81 -16.19 -1.20 -12.85
N ALA A 82 -15.97 -2.15 -13.77
CA ALA A 82 -16.48 -3.51 -13.63
C ALA A 82 -15.88 -4.29 -12.44
N ASP A 83 -14.75 -3.84 -11.93
CA ASP A 83 -14.02 -4.48 -10.82
C ASP A 83 -14.37 -3.87 -9.46
N THR A 84 -15.16 -2.79 -9.43
CA THR A 84 -15.57 -2.12 -8.19
C THR A 84 -16.47 -2.99 -7.33
N THR A 85 -16.55 -2.70 -6.03
CA THR A 85 -17.36 -3.48 -5.09
C THR A 85 -18.86 -3.48 -5.44
N ARG A 86 -19.32 -2.55 -6.28
CA ARG A 86 -20.65 -2.57 -6.90
C ARG A 86 -20.90 -3.84 -7.72
N HIS A 87 -19.89 -4.33 -8.42
CA HIS A 87 -19.95 -5.45 -9.35
C HIS A 87 -19.16 -6.68 -8.87
N ASN A 88 -18.10 -6.46 -8.10
CA ASN A 88 -17.20 -7.51 -7.60
C ASN A 88 -16.89 -7.33 -6.10
N ASN A 89 -17.67 -7.96 -5.24
CA ASN A 89 -17.45 -7.92 -3.78
C ASN A 89 -16.24 -8.77 -3.32
N GLU A 90 -15.76 -9.68 -4.15
CA GLU A 90 -14.61 -10.53 -3.80
C GLU A 90 -13.29 -9.78 -3.91
N GLY A 91 -13.26 -8.69 -4.67
CA GLY A 91 -12.06 -7.91 -4.94
C GLY A 91 -11.13 -8.56 -5.96
N ILE A 92 -10.03 -7.89 -6.23
CA ILE A 92 -9.02 -8.32 -7.22
C ILE A 92 -7.79 -8.84 -6.49
N PHE A 93 -7.38 -10.04 -6.85
CA PHE A 93 -6.17 -10.71 -6.36
C PHE A 93 -4.99 -10.29 -7.24
N ALA A 94 -4.12 -9.46 -6.69
CA ALA A 94 -2.89 -8.99 -7.32
C ALA A 94 -1.94 -8.44 -6.26
N ASP A 95 -0.72 -8.05 -6.63
CA ASP A 95 0.21 -7.32 -5.75
C ASP A 95 0.15 -5.81 -6.00
N ALA A 96 -0.32 -5.38 -7.17
CA ALA A 96 -0.61 -3.98 -7.47
C ALA A 96 -1.87 -3.85 -8.34
N LEU A 97 -2.65 -2.78 -8.11
CA LEU A 97 -3.80 -2.41 -8.93
C LEU A 97 -3.52 -1.10 -9.67
N TYR A 98 -3.73 -1.08 -10.97
CA TYR A 98 -3.55 0.06 -11.86
C TYR A 98 -4.86 0.51 -12.49
N THR A 99 -5.06 1.81 -12.65
CA THR A 99 -6.19 2.38 -13.40
C THR A 99 -5.86 3.74 -14.01
N GLU A 100 -6.44 4.05 -15.17
CA GLU A 100 -6.48 5.39 -15.78
C GLU A 100 -7.89 6.01 -15.65
N ALA A 101 -8.83 5.32 -15.01
CA ALA A 101 -10.20 5.78 -14.85
C ALA A 101 -10.35 6.67 -13.61
N ALA A 102 -10.87 7.89 -13.78
CA ALA A 102 -11.27 8.75 -12.67
C ALA A 102 -12.51 8.20 -11.97
N GLY A 103 -12.66 8.50 -10.67
CA GLY A 103 -13.80 8.10 -9.87
C GLY A 103 -13.72 6.68 -9.31
N ILE A 104 -12.70 5.90 -9.68
CA ILE A 104 -12.44 4.56 -9.13
C ILE A 104 -11.46 4.67 -7.98
N GLY A 105 -11.85 4.21 -6.80
CA GLY A 105 -10.99 4.15 -5.62
C GLY A 105 -10.24 2.81 -5.54
N LEU A 106 -8.92 2.83 -5.44
CA LEU A 106 -8.12 1.65 -5.12
C LEU A 106 -8.01 1.53 -3.60
N PHE A 107 -8.36 0.37 -3.02
CA PHE A 107 -8.55 0.20 -1.57
C PHE A 107 -7.75 -0.98 -1.04
N LEU A 108 -6.64 -0.71 -0.34
CA LEU A 108 -5.68 -1.73 0.13
C LEU A 108 -5.58 -1.76 1.66
N PRO A 109 -6.14 -2.77 2.35
CA PRO A 109 -5.94 -2.99 3.77
C PRO A 109 -4.55 -3.56 4.08
N VAL A 110 -3.83 -2.95 5.03
CA VAL A 110 -2.49 -3.36 5.46
C VAL A 110 -2.33 -3.31 6.99
N ALA A 111 -1.32 -4.01 7.50
CA ALA A 111 -0.70 -3.82 8.82
C ALA A 111 0.77 -4.22 8.67
N ASP A 112 1.66 -3.28 8.94
CA ASP A 112 3.12 -3.33 8.77
C ASP A 112 3.62 -3.29 7.32
N CYS A 113 2.93 -3.92 6.36
CA CYS A 113 3.27 -3.79 4.95
C CYS A 113 3.04 -2.37 4.44
N ILE A 114 3.79 -1.97 3.41
CA ILE A 114 3.71 -0.64 2.83
C ILE A 114 2.63 -0.64 1.73
N ALA A 115 1.58 0.14 1.90
CA ALA A 115 0.69 0.49 0.80
C ALA A 115 1.30 1.68 0.05
N THR A 116 1.69 1.47 -1.19
CA THR A 116 2.40 2.48 -1.97
C THR A 116 1.50 3.03 -3.06
N VAL A 117 1.31 4.35 -3.06
CA VAL A 117 0.58 5.07 -4.11
C VAL A 117 1.59 5.60 -5.11
N ILE A 118 1.37 5.28 -6.39
CA ILE A 118 2.14 5.78 -7.52
C ILE A 118 1.18 6.52 -8.45
N TYR A 119 1.49 7.78 -8.77
CA TYR A 119 0.65 8.62 -9.60
C TYR A 119 1.45 9.33 -10.69
N ASP A 120 0.97 9.28 -11.92
CA ASP A 120 1.40 10.12 -13.02
C ASP A 120 0.34 11.22 -13.25
N PRO A 121 0.58 12.46 -12.83
CA PRO A 121 -0.38 13.55 -13.00
C PRO A 121 -0.56 13.99 -14.46
N LYS A 122 0.41 13.72 -15.34
CA LYS A 122 0.32 14.09 -16.76
C LYS A 122 -0.56 13.13 -17.54
N ARG A 123 -0.43 11.85 -17.26
CA ARG A 123 -1.25 10.82 -17.89
C ARG A 123 -2.56 10.56 -17.15
N ARG A 124 -2.67 11.04 -15.91
CA ARG A 124 -3.76 10.70 -14.99
C ARG A 124 -3.85 9.17 -14.82
N ALA A 125 -2.73 8.58 -14.44
CA ALA A 125 -2.60 7.15 -14.21
C ALA A 125 -2.25 6.89 -12.75
N LEU A 126 -2.94 5.96 -12.10
CA LEU A 126 -2.85 5.66 -10.68
C LEU A 126 -2.55 4.18 -10.46
N MET A 127 -1.66 3.88 -9.52
CA MET A 127 -1.45 2.54 -9.02
C MET A 127 -1.42 2.53 -7.49
N LEU A 128 -1.94 1.47 -6.89
CA LEU A 128 -1.80 1.16 -5.48
C LEU A 128 -1.14 -0.21 -5.35
N ALA A 129 0.10 -0.25 -4.84
CA ALA A 129 0.92 -1.45 -4.72
C ALA A 129 1.09 -1.88 -3.27
N HIS A 130 1.04 -3.19 -3.03
CA HIS A 130 1.32 -3.83 -1.74
C HIS A 130 2.78 -4.24 -1.65
N LEU A 131 3.54 -3.59 -0.79
CA LEU A 131 4.93 -3.95 -0.54
C LEU A 131 5.06 -4.63 0.83
N GLY A 132 4.88 -5.92 0.83
CA GLY A 132 5.28 -6.81 1.90
C GLY A 132 6.68 -7.37 1.64
N ARG A 133 7.17 -8.28 2.50
CA ARG A 133 8.47 -8.89 2.33
C ARG A 133 8.62 -9.60 0.97
N HIS A 134 7.62 -10.39 0.58
CA HIS A 134 7.67 -11.19 -0.64
C HIS A 134 7.71 -10.32 -1.91
N SER A 135 6.81 -9.35 -2.03
CA SER A 135 6.79 -8.43 -3.17
C SER A 135 8.00 -7.49 -3.20
N THR A 136 8.57 -7.16 -2.03
CA THR A 136 9.86 -6.43 -1.96
C THR A 136 11.02 -7.29 -2.46
N VAL A 137 11.08 -8.58 -2.10
CA VAL A 137 12.08 -9.53 -2.61
C VAL A 137 11.90 -9.76 -4.11
N ALA A 138 10.67 -9.84 -4.60
CA ALA A 138 10.34 -9.91 -6.03
C ALA A 138 10.65 -8.62 -6.79
N GLN A 139 11.09 -7.55 -6.09
CA GLN A 139 11.40 -6.23 -6.67
C GLN A 139 10.21 -5.60 -7.42
N LEU A 140 9.00 -5.78 -6.90
CA LEU A 140 7.76 -5.26 -7.51
C LEU A 140 7.87 -3.79 -7.90
N MET A 141 8.54 -2.93 -7.10
CA MET A 141 8.65 -1.50 -7.41
C MET A 141 9.43 -1.19 -8.70
N SER A 142 10.39 -2.01 -9.10
CA SER A 142 11.06 -1.87 -10.40
C SER A 142 10.10 -2.17 -11.54
N GLN A 143 9.29 -3.22 -11.39
CA GLN A 143 8.28 -3.63 -12.38
C GLN A 143 7.15 -2.60 -12.48
N VAL A 144 6.74 -2.01 -11.35
CA VAL A 144 5.73 -0.94 -11.29
C VAL A 144 6.20 0.27 -12.10
N VAL A 145 7.43 0.75 -11.92
CA VAL A 145 7.94 1.89 -12.72
C VAL A 145 7.99 1.54 -14.20
N GLN A 146 8.49 0.34 -14.54
CA GLN A 146 8.52 -0.14 -15.92
C GLN A 146 7.10 -0.21 -16.53
N TYR A 147 6.12 -0.68 -15.76
CA TYR A 147 4.71 -0.77 -16.19
C TYR A 147 4.13 0.59 -16.60
N PHE A 148 4.44 1.65 -15.83
CA PHE A 148 4.06 3.02 -16.18
C PHE A 148 4.78 3.51 -17.45
N VAL A 149 6.08 3.25 -17.56
CA VAL A 149 6.90 3.67 -18.72
C VAL A 149 6.42 3.01 -20.02
N GLU A 150 6.13 1.70 -19.98
CA GLU A 150 5.57 0.97 -21.12
C GLU A 150 4.22 1.51 -21.59
N ARG A 151 3.47 2.19 -20.68
CA ARG A 151 2.21 2.88 -20.98
C ARG A 151 2.40 4.36 -21.35
N GLY A 152 3.66 4.81 -21.49
CA GLY A 152 4.03 6.15 -21.98
C GLY A 152 4.19 7.20 -20.90
N SER A 153 4.25 6.84 -19.62
CA SER A 153 4.71 7.73 -18.55
C SER A 153 6.21 7.96 -18.66
N GLN A 154 6.69 9.05 -18.07
CA GLN A 154 8.12 9.29 -17.87
C GLN A 154 8.42 9.15 -16.39
N GLU A 155 9.53 8.51 -16.05
CA GLU A 155 9.93 8.24 -14.65
C GLU A 155 9.98 9.51 -13.81
N LYS A 156 10.45 10.62 -14.42
CA LYS A 156 10.54 11.94 -13.77
C LYS A 156 9.19 12.57 -13.41
N ASP A 157 8.10 12.09 -14.02
CA ASP A 157 6.75 12.61 -13.80
C ASP A 157 5.99 11.81 -12.73
N LEU A 158 6.50 10.63 -12.34
CA LEU A 158 5.89 9.81 -11.30
C LEU A 158 6.07 10.44 -9.93
N GLN A 159 4.98 10.45 -9.16
CA GLN A 159 4.95 10.81 -7.75
C GLN A 159 4.63 9.56 -6.92
N ILE A 160 5.44 9.28 -5.91
CA ILE A 160 5.34 8.06 -5.10
C ILE A 160 5.21 8.41 -3.64
N TRP A 161 4.24 7.81 -2.97
CA TRP A 161 4.10 7.90 -1.53
C TRP A 161 3.96 6.51 -0.91
N MET A 162 4.80 6.25 0.10
CA MET A 162 4.80 5.03 0.91
C MET A 162 4.09 5.30 2.23
N SER A 163 3.08 4.49 2.56
CA SER A 163 2.24 4.64 3.74
C SER A 163 2.98 4.41 5.07
N PRO A 164 2.34 4.74 6.22
CA PRO A 164 2.73 4.16 7.50
C PRO A 164 2.97 2.66 7.37
N SER A 165 4.07 2.16 7.91
CA SER A 165 4.47 0.76 7.84
C SER A 165 5.49 0.44 8.94
N ILE A 166 5.85 -0.82 9.10
CA ILE A 166 6.92 -1.17 10.04
C ILE A 166 8.27 -0.71 9.50
N THR A 167 9.10 -0.09 10.36
CA THR A 167 10.45 0.34 9.99
C THR A 167 11.49 -0.73 10.32
N GLN A 168 12.72 -0.56 9.83
CA GLN A 168 13.84 -1.47 10.16
C GLN A 168 14.03 -1.66 11.67
N LYS A 169 13.74 -0.63 12.48
CA LYS A 169 13.87 -0.69 13.93
C LYS A 169 13.10 -1.85 14.55
N ASN A 170 11.89 -2.09 14.06
CA ASN A 170 10.93 -3.04 14.63
C ASN A 170 10.68 -4.26 13.75
N TYR A 171 11.09 -4.25 12.46
CA TYR A 171 10.86 -5.39 11.57
C TYR A 171 11.93 -6.47 11.73
N ARG A 172 11.83 -7.19 12.85
CA ARG A 172 12.71 -8.28 13.23
C ARG A 172 12.20 -9.63 12.72
N MET A 173 13.11 -10.48 12.28
CA MET A 173 12.84 -11.88 11.94
C MET A 173 14.00 -12.77 12.37
N ASP A 174 13.71 -14.07 12.52
CA ASP A 174 14.72 -15.05 12.91
C ASP A 174 15.53 -15.56 11.70
N TYR A 175 14.94 -15.47 10.50
CA TYR A 175 15.54 -15.97 9.28
C TYR A 175 15.15 -15.15 8.05
N PHE A 176 16.11 -14.94 7.15
CA PHE A 176 15.89 -14.26 5.86
C PHE A 176 16.84 -14.85 4.81
N ASP A 177 16.30 -15.42 3.72
CA ASP A 177 17.04 -16.15 2.68
C ASP A 177 18.07 -15.29 1.94
N HIS A 178 17.83 -13.97 1.89
CA HIS A 178 18.62 -13.02 1.11
C HIS A 178 19.66 -12.26 1.93
N THR A 179 20.04 -12.74 3.12
CA THR A 179 21.04 -12.06 3.98
C THR A 179 22.41 -11.91 3.30
N ASN A 180 22.75 -12.79 2.36
CA ASN A 180 24.01 -12.76 1.60
C ASN A 180 23.86 -12.14 0.21
N ASP A 181 22.65 -11.67 -0.16
CA ASP A 181 22.43 -10.97 -1.43
C ASP A 181 22.95 -9.54 -1.34
N THR A 182 23.81 -9.17 -2.30
CA THR A 182 24.41 -7.83 -2.36
C THR A 182 23.37 -6.72 -2.44
N ASN A 183 22.20 -6.97 -3.04
CA ASN A 183 21.09 -6.01 -3.12
C ASN A 183 20.54 -5.65 -1.73
N TRP A 184 20.60 -6.60 -0.78
CA TRP A 184 20.09 -6.43 0.58
C TRP A 184 21.14 -5.93 1.58
N HIS A 185 22.43 -5.87 1.20
CA HIS A 185 23.53 -5.55 2.12
C HIS A 185 23.32 -4.28 2.95
N ASN A 186 22.77 -3.22 2.34
CA ASN A 186 22.50 -1.94 3.02
C ASN A 186 21.13 -1.89 3.72
N PHE A 187 20.27 -2.88 3.51
CA PHE A 187 18.89 -2.92 3.97
C PHE A 187 18.60 -4.07 4.93
N CYS A 188 19.61 -4.88 5.23
CA CYS A 188 19.53 -6.01 6.13
C CYS A 188 20.58 -5.85 7.24
N ARG A 189 20.12 -5.63 8.47
CA ARG A 189 20.99 -5.54 9.64
C ARG A 189 20.89 -6.81 10.45
N GLN A 190 21.99 -7.55 10.56
CA GLN A 190 22.08 -8.77 11.39
C GLN A 190 22.64 -8.42 12.78
N THR A 191 22.03 -8.97 13.82
CA THR A 191 22.41 -8.79 15.22
C THR A 191 22.38 -10.13 15.96
N ALA A 192 22.77 -10.15 17.23
CA ALA A 192 22.71 -11.38 18.05
C ALA A 192 21.28 -11.84 18.33
N ASP A 193 20.29 -10.94 18.24
CA ASP A 193 18.88 -11.21 18.55
C ASP A 193 17.99 -11.37 17.30
N GLY A 194 18.54 -11.22 16.09
CA GLY A 194 17.80 -11.44 14.85
C GLY A 194 18.25 -10.59 13.67
N ILE A 195 17.46 -10.63 12.62
CA ILE A 195 17.65 -9.96 11.36
C ILE A 195 16.60 -8.84 11.24
N TYR A 196 17.05 -7.62 10.92
CA TYR A 196 16.19 -6.46 10.78
C TYR A 196 16.20 -5.94 9.34
N LEU A 197 15.04 -5.86 8.69
CA LEU A 197 14.92 -5.47 7.29
C LEU A 197 14.40 -4.03 7.15
N ASP A 198 15.07 -3.25 6.30
CA ASP A 198 14.61 -1.95 5.82
C ASP A 198 13.88 -2.09 4.48
N MET A 199 12.61 -2.45 4.54
CA MET A 199 11.79 -2.57 3.34
C MET A 199 11.51 -1.21 2.68
N GLN A 200 11.34 -0.15 3.47
CA GLN A 200 11.14 1.20 2.93
C GLN A 200 12.37 1.65 2.14
N GLY A 201 13.55 1.55 2.74
CA GLY A 201 14.81 1.92 2.09
C GLY A 201 15.10 1.08 0.84
N PHE A 202 14.86 -0.23 0.89
CA PHE A 202 15.04 -1.11 -0.26
C PHE A 202 14.14 -0.70 -1.43
N ASN A 203 12.82 -0.59 -1.21
CA ASN A 203 11.87 -0.19 -2.27
C ASN A 203 12.15 1.22 -2.79
N ARG A 204 12.54 2.16 -1.91
CA ARG A 204 13.01 3.49 -2.32
C ARG A 204 14.21 3.41 -3.25
N SER A 205 15.18 2.54 -2.95
CA SER A 205 16.36 2.38 -3.81
C SER A 205 16.01 1.86 -5.19
N LEU A 206 15.04 0.92 -5.30
CA LEU A 206 14.58 0.37 -6.57
C LEU A 206 13.97 1.46 -7.47
N VAL A 207 13.12 2.33 -6.92
CA VAL A 207 12.48 3.38 -7.74
C VAL A 207 13.47 4.48 -8.15
N ILE A 208 14.47 4.79 -7.32
CA ILE A 208 15.56 5.71 -7.69
C ILE A 208 16.39 5.10 -8.83
N GLN A 209 16.75 3.82 -8.73
CA GLN A 209 17.49 3.10 -9.78
C GLN A 209 16.69 3.03 -11.09
N ALA A 210 15.36 2.96 -11.01
CA ALA A 210 14.47 3.01 -12.17
C ALA A 210 14.30 4.41 -12.77
N GLY A 211 14.91 5.46 -12.20
CA GLY A 211 14.95 6.81 -12.77
C GLY A 211 13.97 7.81 -12.16
N VAL A 212 13.21 7.43 -11.12
CA VAL A 212 12.31 8.37 -10.43
C VAL A 212 13.13 9.35 -9.58
N PRO A 213 12.93 10.69 -9.74
CA PRO A 213 13.63 11.68 -8.94
C PRO A 213 13.36 11.53 -7.44
N THR A 214 14.39 11.72 -6.64
CA THR A 214 14.31 11.58 -5.17
C THR A 214 13.27 12.51 -4.54
N GLU A 215 13.11 13.70 -5.08
CA GLU A 215 12.13 14.71 -4.65
C GLU A 215 10.67 14.32 -4.91
N ASN A 216 10.44 13.33 -5.75
CA ASN A 216 9.11 12.78 -6.05
C ASN A 216 8.77 11.55 -5.19
N ILE A 217 9.66 11.15 -4.27
CA ILE A 217 9.49 9.96 -3.43
C ILE A 217 9.31 10.39 -1.97
N PHE A 218 8.12 10.17 -1.46
CA PHE A 218 7.70 10.55 -0.11
C PHE A 218 7.44 9.28 0.72
N ILE A 219 7.93 9.25 1.94
CA ILE A 219 7.76 8.12 2.86
C ILE A 219 7.14 8.63 4.15
N SER A 220 6.07 8.00 4.60
CA SER A 220 5.51 8.29 5.92
C SER A 220 6.55 7.97 7.00
N PRO A 221 6.81 8.89 7.94
CA PRO A 221 7.74 8.64 9.04
C PRO A 221 7.18 7.74 10.14
N ILE A 222 5.93 7.29 10.01
CA ILE A 222 5.20 6.54 11.03
C ILE A 222 5.61 5.08 10.99
N ASP A 223 6.14 4.58 12.12
CA ASP A 223 6.33 3.16 12.37
C ASP A 223 5.05 2.58 13.00
N THR A 224 4.42 1.64 12.31
CA THR A 224 3.15 1.05 12.75
C THR A 224 3.31 0.22 14.04
N ALA A 225 4.48 -0.33 14.30
CA ALA A 225 4.75 -1.12 15.49
C ALA A 225 4.90 -0.26 16.76
N ASP A 226 5.35 1.00 16.61
CA ASP A 226 5.52 1.95 17.72
C ASP A 226 4.32 2.89 17.88
N ASN A 227 3.43 2.98 16.90
CA ASN A 227 2.32 3.94 16.90
C ASN A 227 0.99 3.26 17.25
N PRO A 228 0.37 3.59 18.41
CA PRO A 228 -0.87 2.94 18.87
C PRO A 228 -2.08 3.21 17.95
N ASN A 229 -2.01 4.20 17.08
CA ASN A 229 -3.10 4.55 16.17
C ASN A 229 -3.20 3.62 14.95
N TYR A 230 -2.21 2.75 14.72
CA TYR A 230 -2.19 1.83 13.59
C TYR A 230 -2.19 0.37 14.03
N PHE A 231 -2.84 -0.48 13.22
CA PHE A 231 -2.73 -1.93 13.39
C PHE A 231 -1.32 -2.37 13.00
N SER A 232 -0.69 -3.17 13.85
CA SER A 232 0.60 -3.79 13.58
C SER A 232 0.54 -5.27 13.88
N HIS A 233 0.76 -6.09 12.85
CA HIS A 233 0.84 -7.54 13.00
C HIS A 233 2.02 -7.94 13.90
N SER A 234 3.15 -7.27 13.74
CA SER A 234 4.38 -7.50 14.52
C SER A 234 4.22 -7.14 15.99
N SER A 235 3.32 -6.20 16.33
CA SER A 235 2.97 -5.83 17.71
C SER A 235 1.78 -6.61 18.28
N GLY A 236 1.27 -7.64 17.57
CA GLY A 236 0.24 -8.54 18.08
C GLY A 236 -1.18 -8.30 17.52
N ASP A 237 -1.40 -7.33 16.65
CA ASP A 237 -2.70 -7.14 15.97
C ASP A 237 -2.87 -8.14 14.81
N ILE A 238 -3.01 -9.43 15.12
CA ILE A 238 -3.07 -10.50 14.11
C ILE A 238 -4.29 -10.41 13.19
N GLY A 239 -5.39 -9.81 13.64
CA GLY A 239 -6.68 -9.73 12.93
C GLY A 239 -6.94 -8.41 12.23
N GLY A 240 -6.53 -7.28 12.80
CA GLY A 240 -6.88 -5.94 12.33
C GLY A 240 -6.03 -5.42 11.18
N ARG A 241 -6.62 -4.56 10.34
CA ARG A 241 -5.93 -3.84 9.26
C ARG A 241 -6.47 -2.42 9.14
N PHE A 242 -5.57 -1.45 8.99
CA PHE A 242 -5.93 -0.13 8.47
C PHE A 242 -5.93 -0.16 6.93
N VAL A 243 -6.37 0.91 6.29
CA VAL A 243 -6.45 0.98 4.81
C VAL A 243 -5.77 2.23 4.29
N VAL A 244 -5.22 2.11 3.08
CA VAL A 244 -4.96 3.22 2.18
C VAL A 244 -5.98 3.16 1.05
N VAL A 245 -6.63 4.28 0.77
CA VAL A 245 -7.48 4.48 -0.42
C VAL A 245 -6.88 5.59 -1.27
N ALA A 246 -6.84 5.36 -2.60
CA ALA A 246 -6.41 6.35 -3.58
C ALA A 246 -7.42 6.42 -4.72
N CYS A 247 -7.81 7.64 -5.14
CA CYS A 247 -8.83 7.85 -6.17
C CYS A 247 -8.54 9.13 -6.96
N MET A 248 -8.45 9.02 -8.27
CA MET A 248 -8.40 10.19 -9.15
C MET A 248 -9.78 10.85 -9.22
N ARG A 249 -9.85 12.16 -8.98
CA ARG A 249 -11.08 12.95 -9.10
C ARG A 249 -11.35 13.31 -10.56
N TYR A 250 -12.62 13.58 -10.88
CA TYR A 250 -13.04 14.04 -12.20
C TYR A 250 -12.50 15.44 -12.51
#